data_56ed66ffdfefd79f0a2e288df0259d90
#
_entry.id   56ed66ffdfefd79f0a2e288df0259d90
#
_cell.length_a   1.000
_cell.length_b   1.000
_cell.length_c   1.000
_cell.angle_alpha   90.00
_cell.angle_beta   90.00
_cell.angle_gamma   90.00
#
_symmetry.space_group_name_H-M   'P 1'
#
loop_
_entity.id
_entity.type
_entity.pdbx_description
1 polymer ?
#
loop_
_entity_poly.entity_id
_entity_poly.type
_entity_poly.pdbx_seq_one_letter_code
_entity_poly.pdbx_strand_id
1 'polypeptide(L)'
;MSERALVGEASVPRLARGTRLQFDKHRDQWIVQAPERLFVLDPIALEIVQRCDGIASVSAIVDGLAAKFNAPRDVILRDVNAMLQDFADKGVMNL
;
A
#
# COMPACT_ATOMS: atom_id res chain seq x y z
N MET A 1 18.89 -18.17 -5.25
CA MET A 1 17.52 -17.79 -5.64
C MET A 1 16.89 -17.04 -4.49
N SER A 2 16.43 -15.83 -4.74
CA SER A 2 15.83 -15.04 -3.67
C SER A 2 14.37 -15.43 -3.49
N GLU A 3 13.94 -15.47 -2.24
CA GLU A 3 12.56 -15.74 -1.92
C GLU A 3 11.72 -14.48 -2.14
N ARG A 4 10.50 -14.68 -2.66
CA ARG A 4 9.53 -13.61 -2.80
C ARG A 4 8.97 -13.27 -1.42
N ALA A 5 8.96 -11.99 -1.08
CA ALA A 5 8.31 -11.54 0.15
C ALA A 5 6.79 -11.65 -0.01
N LEU A 6 6.14 -12.33 0.94
CA LEU A 6 4.69 -12.49 0.93
C LEU A 6 4.07 -11.62 2.01
N VAL A 7 3.02 -10.89 1.64
CA VAL A 7 2.28 -10.07 2.58
C VAL A 7 1.48 -10.96 3.54
N GLY A 8 1.48 -10.59 4.82
CA GLY A 8 0.67 -11.22 5.84
C GLY A 8 0.14 -10.17 6.81
N GLU A 9 -0.76 -10.56 7.70
CA GLU A 9 -1.35 -9.61 8.64
C GLU A 9 -0.33 -9.04 9.63
N ALA A 10 0.78 -9.73 9.85
CA ALA A 10 1.87 -9.25 10.70
C ALA A 10 2.89 -8.38 9.95
N SER A 11 2.80 -8.29 8.63
CA SER A 11 3.68 -7.43 7.86
C SER A 11 3.50 -5.97 8.28
N VAL A 12 4.59 -5.20 8.25
CA VAL A 12 4.59 -3.78 8.60
C VAL A 12 5.06 -3.02 7.36
N PRO A 13 4.13 -2.67 6.46
CA PRO A 13 4.51 -2.13 5.17
C PRO A 13 4.96 -0.68 5.24
N ARG A 14 5.93 -0.36 4.38
CA ARG A 14 6.36 1.01 4.14
C ARG A 14 6.88 1.13 2.72
N LEU A 15 6.81 2.33 2.16
CA LEU A 15 7.35 2.57 0.83
C LEU A 15 8.86 2.31 0.81
N ALA A 16 9.33 1.70 -0.27
CA ALA A 16 10.74 1.39 -0.44
C ALA A 16 11.58 2.68 -0.54
N ARG A 17 12.87 2.56 -0.26
CA ARG A 17 13.80 3.68 -0.36
C ARG A 17 13.75 4.28 -1.78
N GLY A 18 13.70 5.60 -1.85
CA GLY A 18 13.61 6.31 -3.13
C GLY A 18 12.21 6.36 -3.73
N THR A 19 11.23 5.83 -3.01
CA THR A 19 9.82 5.81 -3.43
C THR A 19 9.02 6.69 -2.48
N ARG A 20 8.12 7.49 -3.01
CA ARG A 20 7.33 8.40 -2.17
C ARG A 20 5.93 8.63 -2.72
N LEU A 21 5.03 8.92 -1.79
CA LEU A 21 3.67 9.35 -2.10
C LEU A 21 3.68 10.85 -2.34
N GLN A 22 3.11 11.30 -3.45
CA GLN A 22 2.99 12.72 -3.72
C GLN A 22 1.77 13.02 -4.58
N PHE A 23 1.31 14.27 -4.52
CA PHE A 23 0.23 14.74 -5.37
C PHE A 23 0.82 15.29 -6.67
N ASP A 24 0.35 14.77 -7.80
CA ASP A 24 0.78 15.22 -9.12
C ASP A 24 -0.18 16.31 -9.61
N LYS A 25 0.25 17.56 -9.60
CA LYS A 25 -0.57 18.70 -10.00
C LYS A 25 -0.96 18.67 -11.47
N HIS A 26 -0.09 18.14 -12.33
CA HIS A 26 -0.36 18.06 -13.75
C HIS A 26 -1.47 17.07 -14.07
N ARG A 27 -1.50 15.96 -13.34
CA ARG A 27 -2.53 14.92 -13.51
C ARG A 27 -3.73 15.15 -12.60
N ASP A 28 -3.60 16.03 -11.61
CA ASP A 28 -4.61 16.21 -10.56
C ASP A 28 -4.92 14.88 -9.86
N GLN A 29 -3.86 14.12 -9.53
CA GLN A 29 -3.97 12.77 -8.98
C GLN A 29 -2.86 12.52 -7.97
N TRP A 30 -3.14 11.64 -7.01
CA TRP A 30 -2.12 11.12 -6.12
C TRP A 30 -1.35 10.00 -6.81
N ILE A 31 -0.04 9.99 -6.63
CA ILE A 31 0.84 9.00 -7.23
C ILE A 31 1.85 8.47 -6.22
N VAL A 32 2.32 7.26 -6.46
CA VAL A 32 3.54 6.74 -5.86
C VAL A 32 4.64 6.90 -6.91
N GLN A 33 5.65 7.70 -6.58
CA GLN A 33 6.78 7.97 -7.46
C GLN A 33 7.97 7.11 -7.07
N ALA A 34 8.41 6.26 -7.97
CA ALA A 34 9.65 5.49 -7.88
C ALA A 34 10.67 6.05 -8.86
N PRO A 35 11.96 5.65 -8.80
CA PRO A 35 13.01 6.27 -9.60
C PRO A 35 12.73 6.33 -11.10
N GLU A 36 12.17 5.27 -11.67
CA GLU A 36 11.90 5.23 -13.12
C GLU A 36 10.45 4.94 -13.46
N ARG A 37 9.56 4.97 -12.46
CA ARG A 37 8.16 4.61 -12.63
C ARG A 37 7.29 5.46 -11.73
N LEU A 38 6.05 5.60 -12.14
CA LEU A 38 5.04 6.15 -11.25
C LEU A 38 3.77 5.31 -11.33
N PHE A 39 3.00 5.32 -10.26
CA PHE A 39 1.76 4.58 -10.15
C PHE A 39 0.65 5.55 -9.74
N VAL A 40 -0.36 5.68 -10.58
CA VAL A 40 -1.52 6.51 -10.26
C VAL A 40 -2.40 5.74 -9.27
N LEU A 41 -2.79 6.41 -8.20
CA LEU A 41 -3.58 5.79 -7.13
C LEU A 41 -5.04 6.20 -7.26
N ASP A 42 -5.94 5.20 -7.23
CA ASP A 42 -7.35 5.49 -7.00
C ASP A 42 -7.57 5.83 -5.51
N PRO A 43 -8.76 6.29 -5.12
CA PRO A 43 -8.99 6.67 -3.73
C PRO A 43 -8.74 5.57 -2.70
N ILE A 44 -9.02 4.32 -3.05
CA ILE A 44 -8.79 3.19 -2.13
C ILE A 44 -7.30 2.93 -1.99
N ALA A 45 -6.56 2.91 -3.10
CA ALA A 45 -5.11 2.73 -3.07
C ALA A 45 -4.42 3.83 -2.26
N LEU A 46 -4.88 5.08 -2.40
CA LEU A 46 -4.37 6.19 -1.62
C LEU A 46 -4.55 5.96 -0.12
N GLU A 47 -5.73 5.51 0.30
CA GLU A 47 -6.01 5.22 1.71
C GLU A 47 -5.06 4.15 2.26
N ILE A 48 -4.76 3.14 1.45
CA ILE A 48 -3.84 2.07 1.86
C ILE A 48 -2.42 2.62 2.00
N VAL A 49 -1.92 3.33 0.99
CA VAL A 49 -0.54 3.84 0.97
C VAL A 49 -0.31 4.83 2.11
N GLN A 50 -1.28 5.69 2.42
CA GLN A 50 -1.17 6.65 3.50
C GLN A 50 -0.95 5.99 4.86
N ARG A 51 -1.35 4.74 5.03
CA ARG A 51 -1.21 3.99 6.27
C ARG A 51 0.04 3.12 6.33
N CYS A 52 0.79 3.05 5.22
CA CYS A 52 2.01 2.25 5.13
C CYS A 52 3.21 3.07 5.63
N ASP A 53 3.28 3.24 6.95
CA ASP A 53 4.24 4.13 7.61
C ASP A 53 5.43 3.40 8.23
N GLY A 54 5.50 2.08 8.09
CA GLY A 54 6.55 1.27 8.70
C GLY A 54 6.33 1.01 10.18
N ILE A 55 5.16 1.35 10.72
CA ILE A 55 4.81 1.17 12.14
C ILE A 55 3.57 0.29 12.27
N ALA A 56 2.51 0.61 11.54
CA ALA A 56 1.26 -0.14 11.57
C ALA A 56 1.38 -1.46 10.82
N SER A 57 0.86 -2.53 11.42
CA SER A 57 0.77 -3.82 10.74
C SER A 57 -0.37 -3.82 9.72
N VAL A 58 -0.32 -4.76 8.77
CA VAL A 58 -1.43 -4.97 7.84
C VAL A 58 -2.73 -5.20 8.60
N SER A 59 -2.70 -5.97 9.69
CA SER A 59 -3.89 -6.20 10.52
C SER A 59 -4.49 -4.88 11.02
N ALA A 60 -3.65 -3.98 11.54
CA ALA A 60 -4.11 -2.68 12.03
C ALA A 60 -4.64 -1.80 10.89
N ILE A 61 -3.97 -1.83 9.73
CA ILE A 61 -4.40 -1.08 8.54
C ILE A 61 -5.79 -1.55 8.11
N VAL A 62 -5.98 -2.86 8.02
CA VAL A 62 -7.26 -3.45 7.61
C VAL A 62 -8.36 -3.10 8.61
N ASP A 63 -8.08 -3.19 9.90
CA ASP A 63 -9.08 -2.83 10.94
C ASP A 63 -9.50 -1.37 10.80
N GLY A 64 -8.54 -0.47 10.61
CA GLY A 64 -8.83 0.95 10.45
C GLY A 64 -9.64 1.26 9.20
N LEU A 65 -9.31 0.63 8.08
CA LEU A 65 -10.05 0.84 6.83
C LEU A 65 -11.44 0.22 6.87
N ALA A 66 -11.58 -0.97 7.46
CA ALA A 66 -12.89 -1.60 7.63
C ALA A 66 -13.82 -0.72 8.45
N ALA A 67 -13.31 -0.11 9.51
CA ALA A 67 -14.08 0.81 10.34
C ALA A 67 -14.43 2.09 9.58
N LYS A 68 -13.47 2.68 8.88
CA LYS A 68 -13.68 3.94 8.14
C LYS A 68 -14.75 3.80 7.06
N PHE A 69 -14.71 2.70 6.32
CA PHE A 69 -15.62 2.47 5.19
C PHE A 69 -16.84 1.63 5.55
N ASN A 70 -16.95 1.22 6.82
CA ASN A 70 -18.03 0.34 7.28
C ASN A 70 -18.18 -0.87 6.36
N ALA A 71 -17.04 -1.52 6.06
CA ALA A 71 -16.96 -2.63 5.14
C ALA A 71 -16.51 -3.91 5.85
N PRO A 72 -16.86 -5.10 5.33
CA PRO A 72 -16.42 -6.35 5.92
C PRO A 72 -14.88 -6.46 5.92
N ARG A 73 -14.33 -6.90 7.04
CA ARG A 73 -12.89 -6.98 7.21
C ARG A 73 -12.22 -7.89 6.18
N ASP A 74 -12.85 -9.01 5.85
CA ASP A 74 -12.30 -9.97 4.90
C ASP A 74 -12.19 -9.39 3.48
N VAL A 75 -13.12 -8.54 3.09
CA VAL A 75 -13.07 -7.85 1.79
C VAL A 75 -11.93 -6.85 1.77
N ILE A 76 -11.80 -6.06 2.82
CA ILE A 76 -10.71 -5.07 2.94
C ILE A 76 -9.35 -5.79 2.98
N LEU A 77 -9.24 -6.86 3.74
CA LEU A 77 -8.01 -7.64 3.84
C LEU A 77 -7.56 -8.14 2.47
N ARG A 78 -8.48 -8.68 1.69
CA ARG A 78 -8.18 -9.18 0.35
C ARG A 78 -7.66 -8.07 -0.54
N ASP A 79 -8.30 -6.90 -0.52
CA ASP A 79 -7.90 -5.77 -1.36
C ASP A 79 -6.54 -5.20 -0.93
N VAL A 80 -6.32 -5.08 0.37
CA VAL A 80 -5.04 -4.61 0.92
C VAL A 80 -3.92 -5.58 0.57
N ASN A 81 -4.14 -6.86 0.77
CA ASN A 81 -3.14 -7.88 0.44
C ASN A 81 -2.78 -7.87 -1.04
N ALA A 82 -3.77 -7.77 -1.92
CA ALA A 82 -3.53 -7.75 -3.36
C ALA A 82 -2.68 -6.56 -3.77
N MET A 83 -2.99 -5.37 -3.27
CA MET A 83 -2.24 -4.16 -3.60
C MET A 83 -0.83 -4.20 -3.02
N LEU A 84 -0.67 -4.56 -1.75
CA LEU A 84 0.64 -4.60 -1.11
C LEU A 84 1.54 -5.66 -1.74
N GLN A 85 0.97 -6.81 -2.09
CA GLN A 85 1.74 -7.86 -2.76
C GLN A 85 2.22 -7.38 -4.14
N ASP A 86 1.34 -6.74 -4.91
CA ASP A 86 1.70 -6.18 -6.21
C ASP A 86 2.83 -5.15 -6.07
N PHE A 87 2.73 -4.24 -5.11
CA PHE A 87 3.75 -3.23 -4.89
C PHE A 87 5.06 -3.82 -4.36
N ALA A 88 4.98 -4.85 -3.51
CA ALA A 88 6.19 -5.54 -3.04
C ALA A 88 6.89 -6.26 -4.20
N ASP A 89 6.13 -6.93 -5.05
CA ASP A 89 6.68 -7.61 -6.22
C ASP A 89 7.35 -6.63 -7.20
N LYS A 90 6.84 -5.41 -7.26
CA LYS A 90 7.42 -4.35 -8.11
C LYS A 90 8.58 -3.60 -7.44
N GLY A 91 8.89 -3.95 -6.20
CA GLY A 91 10.02 -3.36 -5.48
C GLY A 91 9.77 -1.97 -4.93
N VAL A 92 8.50 -1.53 -4.85
CA VAL A 92 8.16 -0.18 -4.36
C VAL A 92 7.61 -0.18 -2.94
N MET A 93 7.40 -1.35 -2.35
CA MET A 93 6.89 -1.49 -0.99
C MET A 93 7.69 -2.56 -0.25
N ASN A 94 8.14 -2.25 0.97
CA ASN A 94 8.74 -3.22 1.87
C ASN A 94 7.68 -3.71 2.86
N LEU A 95 7.72 -4.99 3.17
CA LEU A 95 6.73 -5.61 4.05
C LEU A 95 7.26 -5.89 5.46
#